data_02336a270759eb066c00d1fb92218125
#
_entry.id   02336a270759eb066c00d1fb92218125
#
_cell.length_a   1.000
_cell.length_b   1.000
_cell.length_c   1.000
_cell.angle_alpha   90.00
_cell.angle_beta   90.00
_cell.angle_gamma   90.00
#
_symmetry.space_group_name_H-M   'P 1'
#
loop_
_entity.id
_entity.type
_entity.pdbx_description
1 polymer ?
#
loop_
_entity_poly.entity_id
_entity_poly.type
_entity_poly.pdbx_seq_one_letter_code
_entity_poly.pdbx_strand_id
1 'polypeptide(L)'
;MFKKRLTLKVVLFLVFTDILETFTQFCFKKGALSQSGFDIKIFSDIFNFLSGVFSSWFLWLGLLSVVLTFIIWSTILSKIDLSVAIPIASFSYILIPLISIIFLHEKISVLRWSGILFILIGVIFVSLSSEERQDSLE
;
A
#
# COMPACT_ATOMS: atom_id res chain seq x y z
N MET A 1 25.45 15.54 12.53
CA MET A 1 24.00 15.52 12.47
C MET A 1 23.59 15.70 11.00
N PHE A 2 23.21 14.63 10.33
CA PHE A 2 22.94 14.69 8.88
C PHE A 2 21.51 15.19 8.69
N LYS A 3 21.35 16.45 8.25
CA LYS A 3 20.09 16.97 7.70
C LYS A 3 19.80 16.15 6.43
N LYS A 4 19.09 15.06 6.59
CA LYS A 4 18.66 14.18 5.46
C LYS A 4 17.63 14.96 4.64
N ARG A 5 18.14 15.77 3.71
CA ARG A 5 17.29 16.52 2.79
C ARG A 5 16.39 15.54 2.05
N LEU A 6 15.10 15.81 2.11
CA LEU A 6 14.11 15.17 1.26
C LEU A 6 14.49 15.46 -0.20
N THR A 7 15.28 14.57 -0.80
CA THR A 7 15.71 14.74 -2.18
C THR A 7 14.54 14.33 -3.07
N LEU A 8 14.28 15.08 -4.14
CA LEU A 8 13.23 14.74 -5.11
C LEU A 8 13.28 13.25 -5.53
N LYS A 9 14.48 12.67 -5.60
CA LYS A 9 14.67 11.24 -5.87
C LYS A 9 13.99 10.34 -4.81
N VAL A 10 14.10 10.70 -3.52
CA VAL A 10 13.48 9.91 -2.43
C VAL A 10 11.96 9.97 -2.54
N VAL A 11 11.40 11.16 -2.79
CA VAL A 11 9.94 11.32 -3.00
C VAL A 11 9.47 10.49 -4.19
N LEU A 12 10.19 10.53 -5.32
CA LEU A 12 9.86 9.74 -6.50
C LEU A 12 9.90 8.23 -6.20
N PHE A 13 10.90 7.76 -5.44
CA PHE A 13 10.96 6.36 -5.02
C PHE A 13 9.81 5.97 -4.09
N LEU A 14 9.41 6.83 -3.17
CA LEU A 14 8.25 6.59 -2.29
C LEU A 14 6.96 6.49 -3.10
N VAL A 15 6.69 7.43 -3.99
CA VAL A 15 5.52 7.37 -4.88
C VAL A 15 5.55 6.12 -5.75
N PHE A 16 6.72 5.72 -6.22
CA PHE A 16 6.87 4.48 -6.99
C PHE A 16 6.55 3.24 -6.15
N THR A 17 6.95 3.20 -4.86
CA THR A 17 6.57 2.10 -3.96
C THR A 17 5.08 2.07 -3.69
N ASP A 18 4.41 3.21 -3.57
CA ASP A 18 2.95 3.28 -3.41
C ASP A 18 2.22 2.71 -4.64
N ILE A 19 2.74 2.98 -5.84
CA ILE A 19 2.23 2.39 -7.09
C ILE A 19 2.43 0.88 -7.10
N LEU A 20 3.62 0.40 -6.72
CA LEU A 20 3.92 -1.03 -6.63
C LEU A 20 3.03 -1.72 -5.59
N GLU A 21 2.81 -1.10 -4.43
CA GLU A 21 1.91 -1.62 -3.40
C GLU A 21 0.48 -1.74 -3.92
N THR A 22 -0.01 -0.69 -4.57
CA THR A 22 -1.35 -0.69 -5.19
C THR A 22 -1.46 -1.78 -6.26
N PHE A 23 -0.43 -1.97 -7.08
CA PHE A 23 -0.36 -3.05 -8.07
C PHE A 23 -0.36 -4.43 -7.40
N THR A 24 0.36 -4.59 -6.30
CA THR A 24 0.36 -5.83 -5.48
C THR A 24 -1.06 -6.16 -4.99
N GLN A 25 -1.75 -5.19 -4.40
CA GLN A 25 -3.12 -5.36 -3.93
C GLN A 25 -4.08 -5.74 -5.07
N PHE A 26 -3.92 -5.11 -6.22
CA PHE A 26 -4.68 -5.45 -7.42
C PHE A 26 -4.43 -6.90 -7.88
N CYS A 27 -3.16 -7.32 -7.95
CA CYS A 27 -2.80 -8.67 -8.36
C CYS A 27 -3.36 -9.72 -7.41
N PHE A 28 -3.19 -9.54 -6.10
CA PHE A 28 -3.71 -10.48 -5.11
C PHE A 28 -5.23 -10.57 -5.15
N LYS A 29 -5.91 -9.43 -5.26
CA LYS A 29 -7.36 -9.40 -5.36
C LYS A 29 -7.86 -10.08 -6.63
N LYS A 30 -7.25 -9.81 -7.77
CA LYS A 30 -7.61 -10.46 -9.03
C LYS A 30 -7.31 -11.96 -9.01
N GLY A 31 -6.21 -12.38 -8.40
CA GLY A 31 -5.88 -13.79 -8.16
C GLY A 31 -6.91 -14.48 -7.27
N ALA A 32 -7.36 -13.83 -6.20
CA ALA A 32 -8.40 -14.36 -5.32
C ALA A 32 -9.77 -14.42 -5.99
N LEU A 33 -10.15 -13.39 -6.76
CA LEU A 33 -11.43 -13.35 -7.50
C LEU A 33 -11.52 -14.42 -8.60
N SER A 34 -10.41 -14.85 -9.17
CA SER A 34 -10.41 -15.95 -10.15
C SER A 34 -10.86 -17.28 -9.56
N GLN A 35 -10.88 -17.39 -8.22
CA GLN A 35 -11.36 -18.54 -7.46
C GLN A 35 -12.72 -18.24 -6.75
N SER A 36 -13.39 -17.14 -7.08
CA SER A 36 -14.69 -16.76 -6.51
C SER A 36 -15.78 -17.72 -7.00
N GLY A 37 -16.15 -18.64 -6.17
CA GLY A 37 -17.14 -19.70 -6.41
C GLY A 37 -17.02 -20.83 -5.39
N PHE A 38 -16.02 -20.75 -4.52
CA PHE A 38 -15.81 -21.72 -3.45
C PHE A 38 -16.55 -21.29 -2.17
N ASP A 39 -17.64 -21.95 -1.87
CA ASP A 39 -18.20 -21.99 -0.52
C ASP A 39 -17.31 -22.89 0.34
N ILE A 40 -16.52 -22.28 1.23
CA ILE A 40 -15.66 -23.04 2.16
C ILE A 40 -16.54 -23.69 3.22
N LYS A 41 -16.90 -24.95 2.99
CA LYS A 41 -17.72 -25.73 3.94
C LYS A 41 -16.91 -26.83 4.64
N ILE A 42 -15.81 -27.27 4.05
CA ILE A 42 -15.01 -28.39 4.55
C ILE A 42 -13.52 -28.03 4.44
N PHE A 43 -12.69 -28.63 5.28
CA PHE A 43 -11.23 -28.41 5.29
C PHE A 43 -10.55 -28.72 3.93
N SER A 44 -11.08 -29.67 3.16
CA SER A 44 -10.61 -29.96 1.81
C SER A 44 -10.82 -28.81 0.84
N ASP A 45 -11.83 -27.96 1.05
CA ASP A 45 -12.12 -26.83 0.18
C ASP A 45 -11.06 -25.73 0.34
N ILE A 46 -10.49 -25.61 1.54
CA ILE A 46 -9.36 -24.69 1.81
C ILE A 46 -8.14 -25.12 0.99
N PHE A 47 -7.84 -26.40 0.95
CA PHE A 47 -6.70 -26.93 0.19
C PHE A 47 -6.87 -26.70 -1.32
N ASN A 48 -8.07 -26.96 -1.83
CA ASN A 48 -8.42 -26.73 -3.23
C ASN A 48 -8.36 -25.23 -3.59
N PHE A 49 -8.85 -24.36 -2.69
CA PHE A 49 -8.77 -22.91 -2.85
C PHE A 49 -7.31 -22.44 -2.89
N LEU A 50 -6.48 -22.87 -1.94
CA LEU A 50 -5.05 -22.55 -1.91
C LEU A 50 -4.35 -23.03 -3.17
N SER A 51 -4.59 -24.27 -3.60
CA SER A 51 -4.02 -24.83 -4.82
C SER A 51 -4.39 -23.99 -6.05
N GLY A 52 -5.65 -23.55 -6.16
CA GLY A 52 -6.13 -22.70 -7.24
C GLY A 52 -5.48 -21.30 -7.22
N VAL A 53 -5.35 -20.70 -6.03
CA VAL A 53 -4.69 -19.39 -5.87
C VAL A 53 -3.20 -19.50 -6.25
N PHE A 54 -2.50 -20.56 -5.80
CA PHE A 54 -1.09 -20.79 -6.16
C PHE A 54 -0.87 -21.05 -7.66
N SER A 55 -1.88 -21.55 -8.36
CA SER A 55 -1.84 -21.72 -9.81
C SER A 55 -2.05 -20.40 -10.58
N SER A 56 -2.50 -19.35 -9.91
CA SER A 56 -2.76 -18.07 -10.54
C SER A 56 -1.46 -17.31 -10.83
N TRP A 57 -1.25 -16.92 -12.08
CA TRP A 57 -0.15 -16.06 -12.47
C TRP A 57 -0.13 -14.71 -11.72
N PHE A 58 -1.32 -14.19 -11.40
CA PHE A 58 -1.46 -12.94 -10.65
C PHE A 58 -0.88 -13.04 -9.23
N LEU A 59 -0.95 -14.21 -8.58
CA LEU A 59 -0.31 -14.40 -7.28
C LEU A 59 1.20 -14.20 -7.37
N TRP A 60 1.84 -14.81 -8.36
CA TRP A 60 3.30 -14.73 -8.53
C TRP A 60 3.78 -13.33 -8.89
N LEU A 61 3.02 -12.61 -9.73
CA LEU A 61 3.30 -11.19 -10.01
C LEU A 61 3.16 -10.34 -8.75
N GLY A 62 2.10 -10.56 -7.97
CA GLY A 62 1.92 -9.86 -6.69
C GLY A 62 3.06 -10.17 -5.71
N LEU A 63 3.47 -11.43 -5.60
CA LEU A 63 4.57 -11.84 -4.71
C LEU A 63 5.91 -11.20 -5.11
N LEU A 64 6.22 -11.18 -6.40
CA LEU A 64 7.40 -10.49 -6.93
C LEU A 64 7.36 -8.99 -6.59
N SER A 65 6.19 -8.36 -6.76
CA SER A 65 6.00 -6.95 -6.44
C SER A 65 6.19 -6.67 -4.94
N VAL A 66 5.72 -7.56 -4.04
CA VAL A 66 5.97 -7.44 -2.59
C VAL A 66 7.47 -7.42 -2.29
N VAL A 67 8.23 -8.35 -2.87
CA VAL A 67 9.68 -8.44 -2.65
C VAL A 67 10.37 -7.16 -3.12
N LEU A 68 10.02 -6.65 -4.29
CA LEU A 68 10.56 -5.40 -4.83
C LEU A 68 10.22 -4.21 -3.92
N THR A 69 8.96 -4.09 -3.51
CA THR A 69 8.50 -3.04 -2.58
C THR A 69 9.27 -3.10 -1.27
N PHE A 70 9.45 -4.29 -0.70
CA PHE A 70 10.19 -4.48 0.55
C PHE A 70 11.66 -4.02 0.43
N ILE A 71 12.36 -4.38 -0.66
CA ILE A 71 13.73 -3.96 -0.90
C ILE A 71 13.84 -2.44 -1.00
N ILE A 72 12.94 -1.82 -1.77
CA ILE A 72 12.93 -0.37 -1.95
C ILE A 72 12.61 0.33 -0.63
N TRP A 73 11.57 -0.11 0.10
CA TRP A 73 11.19 0.42 1.42
C TRP A 73 12.34 0.36 2.41
N SER A 74 12.98 -0.80 2.56
CA SER A 74 14.13 -0.97 3.45
C SER A 74 15.27 -0.02 3.08
N THR A 75 15.52 0.16 1.79
CA THR A 75 16.54 1.10 1.29
C THR A 75 16.18 2.55 1.59
N ILE A 76 14.91 2.93 1.46
CA ILE A 76 14.45 4.29 1.74
C ILE A 76 14.52 4.58 3.23
N LEU A 77 13.98 3.69 4.08
CA LEU A 77 13.96 3.86 5.54
C LEU A 77 15.37 3.92 6.14
N SER A 78 16.37 3.35 5.48
CA SER A 78 17.78 3.55 5.90
C SER A 78 18.30 4.98 5.67
N LYS A 79 17.57 5.79 4.87
CA LYS A 79 18.02 7.12 4.43
C LYS A 79 17.15 8.27 4.95
N ILE A 80 15.91 8.02 5.31
CA ILE A 80 14.98 9.04 5.80
C ILE A 80 14.31 8.58 7.09
N ASP A 81 13.80 9.55 7.85
CA ASP A 81 13.05 9.27 9.06
C ASP A 81 11.65 8.76 8.75
N LEU A 82 11.16 7.84 9.56
CA LEU A 82 9.85 7.21 9.39
C LEU A 82 8.71 8.24 9.45
N SER A 83 8.87 9.29 10.26
CA SER A 83 7.91 10.39 10.38
C SER A 83 7.70 11.17 9.09
N VAL A 84 8.68 11.13 8.17
CA VAL A 84 8.59 11.75 6.83
C VAL A 84 8.09 10.73 5.80
N ALA A 85 8.50 9.47 5.94
CA ALA A 85 8.12 8.42 5.00
C ALA A 85 6.61 8.10 5.05
N ILE A 86 6.03 8.01 6.26
CA ILE A 86 4.62 7.63 6.45
C ILE A 86 3.63 8.61 5.81
N PRO A 87 3.75 9.96 5.96
CA PRO A 87 2.87 10.89 5.27
C PRO A 87 2.86 10.74 3.75
N ILE A 88 4.02 10.46 3.15
CA ILE A 88 4.12 10.26 1.70
C ILE A 88 3.46 8.92 1.30
N ALA A 89 3.75 7.84 2.04
CA ALA A 89 3.15 6.52 1.80
C ALA A 89 1.63 6.50 1.99
N SER A 90 1.07 7.47 2.71
CA SER A 90 -0.40 7.58 2.85
C SER A 90 -1.13 7.87 1.54
N PHE A 91 -0.42 8.21 0.48
CA PHE A 91 -0.98 8.37 -0.86
C PHE A 91 -1.61 7.07 -1.40
N SER A 92 -1.12 5.92 -0.97
CA SER A 92 -1.70 4.61 -1.29
C SER A 92 -3.16 4.48 -0.82
N TYR A 93 -3.57 5.15 0.27
CA TYR A 93 -4.99 5.16 0.72
C TYR A 93 -5.95 5.77 -0.30
N ILE A 94 -5.46 6.60 -1.22
CA ILE A 94 -6.24 7.15 -2.33
C ILE A 94 -6.11 6.23 -3.55
N LEU A 95 -4.90 5.77 -3.87
CA LEU A 95 -4.63 4.97 -5.06
C LEU A 95 -5.35 3.62 -5.05
N ILE A 96 -5.35 2.91 -3.92
CA ILE A 96 -5.97 1.59 -3.82
C ILE A 96 -7.47 1.64 -4.12
N PRO A 97 -8.29 2.52 -3.49
CA PRO A 97 -9.69 2.67 -3.85
C PRO A 97 -9.93 3.07 -5.30
N LEU A 98 -9.11 3.98 -5.84
CA LEU A 98 -9.25 4.41 -7.24
C LEU A 98 -9.03 3.24 -8.21
N ILE A 99 -7.97 2.46 -8.02
CA ILE A 99 -7.69 1.27 -8.82
C ILE A 99 -8.81 0.23 -8.67
N SER A 100 -9.34 0.06 -7.45
CA SER A 100 -10.46 -0.84 -7.19
C SER A 100 -11.73 -0.45 -7.97
N ILE A 101 -12.05 0.84 -8.04
CA ILE A 101 -13.20 1.34 -8.81
C ILE A 101 -12.96 1.13 -10.31
N ILE A 102 -11.79 1.52 -10.81
CA ILE A 102 -11.51 1.57 -12.25
C ILE A 102 -11.35 0.15 -12.84
N PHE A 103 -10.59 -0.71 -12.19
CA PHE A 103 -10.21 -2.02 -12.74
C PHE A 103 -11.06 -3.19 -12.23
N LEU A 104 -11.58 -3.09 -11.01
CA LEU A 104 -12.41 -4.14 -10.43
C LEU A 104 -13.90 -3.78 -10.42
N HIS A 105 -14.26 -2.57 -10.88
CA HIS A 105 -15.64 -2.05 -10.91
C HIS A 105 -16.35 -2.14 -9.54
N GLU A 106 -15.59 -1.97 -8.45
CA GLU A 106 -16.13 -2.04 -7.10
C GLU A 106 -16.85 -0.76 -6.71
N LYS A 107 -17.97 -0.91 -6.02
CA LYS A 107 -18.67 0.21 -5.40
C LYS A 107 -18.10 0.46 -4.01
N ILE A 108 -17.44 1.59 -3.83
CA ILE A 108 -16.93 2.03 -2.54
C ILE A 108 -18.01 2.84 -1.83
N SER A 109 -18.35 2.45 -0.60
CA SER A 109 -19.37 3.13 0.19
C SER A 109 -18.89 4.52 0.63
N VAL A 110 -19.85 5.44 0.86
CA VAL A 110 -19.58 6.79 1.38
C VAL A 110 -18.86 6.72 2.72
N LEU A 111 -19.17 5.71 3.55
CA LEU A 111 -18.50 5.49 4.83
C LEU A 111 -17.00 5.18 4.66
N ARG A 112 -16.61 4.44 3.62
CA ARG A 112 -15.19 4.20 3.31
C ARG A 112 -14.48 5.49 2.89
N TRP A 113 -15.12 6.30 2.05
CA TRP A 113 -14.57 7.60 1.64
C TRP A 113 -14.40 8.55 2.83
N SER A 114 -15.37 8.58 3.75
CA SER A 114 -15.20 9.39 4.98
C SER A 114 -14.05 8.88 5.84
N GLY A 115 -13.88 7.56 5.99
CA GLY A 115 -12.74 6.98 6.71
C GLY A 115 -11.40 7.34 6.09
N ILE A 116 -11.28 7.29 4.76
CA ILE A 116 -10.07 7.71 4.05
C ILE A 116 -9.77 9.18 4.30
N LEU A 117 -10.78 10.04 4.26
CA LEU A 117 -10.64 11.46 4.55
C LEU A 117 -10.09 11.71 5.97
N PHE A 118 -10.64 11.01 6.98
CA PHE A 118 -10.14 11.12 8.37
C PHE A 118 -8.68 10.64 8.51
N ILE A 119 -8.30 9.57 7.81
CA ILE A 119 -6.91 9.09 7.80
C ILE A 119 -6.00 10.18 7.21
N LEU A 120 -6.34 10.77 6.07
CA LEU A 120 -5.55 11.81 5.44
C LEU A 120 -5.43 13.07 6.30
N ILE A 121 -6.50 13.48 6.95
CA ILE A 121 -6.47 14.59 7.92
C ILE A 121 -5.53 14.24 9.08
N GLY A 122 -5.61 13.04 9.65
CA GLY A 122 -4.72 12.59 10.71
C GLY A 122 -3.25 12.60 10.31
N VAL A 123 -2.95 12.14 9.09
CA VAL A 123 -1.59 12.16 8.52
C VAL A 123 -1.05 13.58 8.38
N ILE A 124 -1.89 14.54 7.93
CA ILE A 124 -1.51 15.96 7.86
C ILE A 124 -1.15 16.50 9.24
N PHE A 125 -1.96 16.24 10.25
CA PHE A 125 -1.68 16.68 11.63
C PHE A 125 -0.37 16.08 12.16
N VAL A 126 -0.11 14.79 11.91
CA VAL A 126 1.15 14.15 12.30
C VAL A 126 2.35 14.78 11.57
N SER A 127 2.20 15.08 10.28
CA SER A 127 3.24 15.73 9.49
C SER A 127 3.60 17.11 10.04
N LEU A 128 2.61 17.94 10.34
CA LEU A 128 2.80 19.28 10.89
C LEU A 128 3.45 19.23 12.29
N SER A 129 3.02 18.32 13.15
CA SER A 129 3.62 18.13 14.48
C SER A 129 5.08 17.66 14.41
N SER A 130 5.46 16.97 13.36
CA SER A 130 6.85 16.53 13.17
C SER A 130 7.77 17.68 12.78
N GLU A 131 7.27 18.68 12.04
CA GLU A 131 8.02 19.87 11.68
C GLU A 131 8.28 20.77 12.90
N GLU A 132 7.27 21.02 13.74
CA GLU A 132 7.44 21.82 14.97
C GLU A 132 8.50 21.25 15.91
N ARG A 133 8.62 19.93 15.98
CA ARG A 133 9.61 19.27 16.83
C ARG A 133 11.05 19.44 16.31
N GLN A 134 11.22 19.53 15.02
CA GLN A 134 12.55 19.78 14.41
C GLN A 134 13.02 21.21 14.63
N ASP A 135 12.13 22.20 14.50
CA ASP A 135 12.45 23.61 14.73
C ASP A 135 12.74 23.90 16.21
N SER A 136 12.17 23.15 17.14
CA SER A 136 12.43 23.32 18.57
C SER A 136 13.76 22.74 19.08
N LEU A 137 14.46 21.98 18.24
CA LEU A 137 15.75 21.34 18.55
C LEU A 137 16.94 22.04 17.87
N GLU A 138 16.72 23.06 17.03
CA GLU A 138 17.73 23.97 16.44
C GLU A 138 17.86 25.26 17.24
#